data_b99ec1fa0d6a55ca9869133d66ac51f8
#
_entry.id   b99ec1fa0d6a55ca9869133d66ac51f8
#
_cell.length_a   1.000
_cell.length_b   1.000
_cell.length_c   1.000
_cell.angle_alpha   90.00
_cell.angle_beta   90.00
_cell.angle_gamma   90.00
#
_symmetry.space_group_name_H-M   'P 1'
#
loop_
_entity.id
_entity.type
_entity.pdbx_description
1 polymer ?
#
loop_
_entity_poly.entity_id
_entity_poly.type
_entity_poly.pdbx_seq_one_letter_code
_entity_poly.pdbx_strand_id
1 'polypeptide(L)'
;MKSLKTINHEIINHPTNQWAASLGYKPIYSVSENSKIVLISQAPGRVSQSKNTAWDDMSGNTLRDWLGVAKDEFYDLDNFAILPMDFYYPSKGIYGDLPPRKDFAPLWHPQIIKLMTNIRLIILIGSYSQNYYLPKTQKTNLT
;
A
#
# COMPACT_ATOMS: atom_id res chain seq x y z
N MET A 1 -5.43 -21.01 9.03
CA MET A 1 -5.07 -19.60 8.75
C MET A 1 -4.62 -19.47 7.30
N LYS A 2 -5.09 -18.45 6.61
CA LYS A 2 -4.69 -18.21 5.23
C LYS A 2 -3.24 -17.73 5.17
N SER A 3 -2.52 -18.13 4.12
CA SER A 3 -1.19 -17.60 3.83
C SER A 3 -1.29 -16.29 3.06
N LEU A 4 -0.19 -15.53 3.00
CA LEU A 4 -0.13 -14.33 2.15
C LEU A 4 -0.40 -14.67 0.68
N LYS A 5 0.07 -15.81 0.22
CA LYS A 5 -0.18 -16.28 -1.14
C LYS A 5 -1.66 -16.51 -1.41
N THR A 6 -2.36 -17.10 -0.46
CA THR A 6 -3.81 -17.33 -0.57
C THR A 6 -4.57 -16.02 -0.58
N ILE A 7 -4.20 -15.08 0.30
CA ILE A 7 -4.82 -13.75 0.33
C ILE A 7 -4.61 -13.02 -0.99
N ASN A 8 -3.41 -13.08 -1.55
CA ASN A 8 -3.11 -12.47 -2.85
C ASN A 8 -4.01 -13.04 -3.95
N HIS A 9 -4.19 -14.36 -3.96
CA HIS A 9 -5.08 -15.02 -4.92
C HIS A 9 -6.54 -14.55 -4.75
N GLU A 10 -7.00 -14.41 -3.51
CA GLU A 10 -8.34 -13.91 -3.23
C GLU A 10 -8.53 -12.46 -3.67
N ILE A 11 -7.50 -11.60 -3.47
CA ILE A 11 -7.55 -10.21 -3.94
C ILE A 11 -7.71 -10.16 -5.46
N ILE A 12 -6.88 -10.90 -6.18
CA ILE A 12 -6.89 -10.91 -7.64
C ILE A 12 -8.24 -11.37 -8.19
N ASN A 13 -8.85 -12.34 -7.55
CA ASN A 13 -10.11 -12.94 -8.02
C ASN A 13 -11.36 -12.34 -7.38
N HIS A 14 -11.22 -11.40 -6.46
CA HIS A 14 -12.38 -10.80 -5.80
C HIS A 14 -13.23 -10.02 -6.80
N PRO A 15 -14.58 -10.12 -6.71
CA PRO A 15 -15.47 -9.43 -7.65
C PRO A 15 -15.24 -7.92 -7.75
N THR A 16 -14.93 -7.26 -6.63
CA THR A 16 -14.71 -5.82 -6.59
C THR A 16 -13.44 -5.38 -7.34
N ASN A 17 -12.56 -6.31 -7.70
CA ASN A 17 -11.29 -6.02 -8.37
C ASN A 17 -11.29 -6.44 -9.85
N GLN A 18 -12.39 -6.94 -10.38
CA GLN A 18 -12.43 -7.43 -11.76
C GLN A 18 -12.31 -6.33 -12.80
N TRP A 19 -12.74 -5.11 -12.47
CA TRP A 19 -12.51 -3.95 -13.33
C TRP A 19 -11.01 -3.70 -13.56
N ALA A 20 -10.19 -3.90 -12.54
CA ALA A 20 -8.75 -3.74 -12.62
C ALA A 20 -8.12 -4.89 -13.42
N ALA A 21 -8.56 -6.11 -13.17
CA ALA A 21 -8.11 -7.28 -13.90
C ALA A 21 -8.39 -7.15 -15.40
N SER A 22 -9.55 -6.61 -15.77
CA SER A 22 -9.91 -6.40 -17.18
C SER A 22 -9.05 -5.32 -17.86
N LEU A 23 -8.42 -4.43 -17.08
CA LEU A 23 -7.45 -3.47 -17.60
C LEU A 23 -6.02 -4.01 -17.60
N GLY A 24 -5.81 -5.25 -17.18
CA GLY A 24 -4.48 -5.85 -17.07
C GLY A 24 -3.71 -5.43 -15.84
N TYR A 25 -4.38 -4.83 -14.85
CA TYR A 25 -3.74 -4.38 -13.61
C TYR A 25 -3.49 -5.53 -12.66
N LYS A 26 -2.32 -5.53 -12.04
CA LYS A 26 -1.98 -6.41 -10.93
C LYS A 26 -2.02 -5.60 -9.63
N PRO A 27 -2.32 -6.23 -8.48
CA PRO A 27 -2.28 -5.50 -7.22
C PRO A 27 -0.86 -5.05 -6.89
N ILE A 28 -0.72 -3.79 -6.53
CA ILE A 28 0.57 -3.17 -6.25
C ILE A 28 0.74 -3.08 -4.73
N TYR A 29 1.43 -4.04 -4.17
CA TYR A 29 1.83 -4.09 -2.77
C TYR A 29 2.92 -5.14 -2.63
N SER A 30 3.68 -5.05 -1.56
CA SER A 30 4.72 -6.06 -1.29
C SER A 30 4.87 -6.23 0.21
N VAL A 31 4.68 -7.44 0.69
CA VAL A 31 4.70 -7.76 2.11
C VAL A 31 5.39 -9.10 2.34
N SER A 32 5.97 -9.24 3.52
CA SER A 32 6.52 -10.50 4.02
C SER A 32 6.13 -10.65 5.49
N GLU A 33 6.02 -11.88 5.95
CA GLU A 33 5.83 -12.15 7.38
C GLU A 33 6.98 -11.58 8.22
N ASN A 34 8.15 -11.38 7.61
CA ASN A 34 9.35 -10.89 8.28
C ASN A 34 9.55 -9.38 8.19
N SER A 35 8.72 -8.68 7.46
CA SER A 35 8.86 -7.22 7.28
C SER A 35 8.79 -6.50 8.62
N LYS A 36 9.71 -5.55 8.83
CA LYS A 36 9.84 -4.81 10.10
C LYS A 36 9.16 -3.45 10.04
N ILE A 37 9.18 -2.80 8.89
CA ILE A 37 8.64 -1.46 8.67
C ILE A 37 7.57 -1.54 7.60
N VAL A 38 6.37 -1.04 7.91
CA VAL A 38 5.27 -1.03 6.96
C VAL A 38 5.01 0.40 6.51
N LEU A 39 5.06 0.62 5.20
CA LEU A 39 4.73 1.91 4.59
C LEU A 39 3.30 1.83 4.07
N ILE A 40 2.40 2.63 4.65
CA ILE A 40 1.00 2.67 4.25
C ILE A 40 0.72 4.01 3.58
N SER A 41 0.51 3.97 2.27
CA SER A 41 0.23 5.13 1.43
C SER A 41 -1.19 5.08 0.89
N GLN A 42 -1.55 6.02 0.03
CA GLN A 42 -2.93 6.08 -0.48
C GLN A 42 -3.24 4.97 -1.49
N ALA A 43 -2.71 5.03 -2.67
CA ALA A 43 -2.91 4.06 -3.75
C ALA A 43 -1.77 4.22 -4.73
N PRO A 44 -1.45 3.20 -5.55
CA PRO A 44 -0.45 3.37 -6.58
C PRO A 44 -0.90 4.42 -7.59
N GLY A 45 0.05 5.21 -8.09
CA GLY A 45 -0.20 6.11 -9.19
C GLY A 45 -0.15 5.36 -10.52
N ARG A 46 -0.45 6.08 -11.61
CA ARG A 46 -0.47 5.50 -12.95
C ARG A 46 0.88 4.84 -13.32
N VAL A 47 1.99 5.51 -12.98
CA VAL A 47 3.33 4.99 -13.30
C VAL A 47 3.62 3.70 -12.55
N SER A 48 3.34 3.67 -11.24
CA SER A 48 3.53 2.47 -10.43
C SER A 48 2.67 1.31 -10.95
N GLN A 49 1.42 1.58 -11.31
CA GLN A 49 0.53 0.55 -11.85
C GLN A 49 1.06 0.01 -13.18
N SER A 50 1.56 0.87 -14.08
CA SER A 50 2.09 0.45 -15.37
C SER A 50 3.37 -0.38 -15.24
N LYS A 51 4.18 -0.09 -14.22
CA LYS A 51 5.42 -0.82 -13.93
C LYS A 51 5.21 -2.03 -13.03
N ASN A 52 4.02 -2.19 -12.45
CA ASN A 52 3.71 -3.18 -11.42
C ASN A 52 4.67 -3.11 -10.22
N THR A 53 5.17 -1.91 -9.92
CA THR A 53 6.13 -1.70 -8.82
C THR A 53 5.82 -0.37 -8.14
N ALA A 54 5.52 -0.43 -6.84
CA ALA A 54 5.27 0.78 -6.06
C ALA A 54 6.54 1.61 -5.90
N TRP A 55 6.38 2.93 -5.91
CA TRP A 55 7.47 3.86 -5.60
C TRP A 55 8.67 3.79 -6.56
N ASP A 56 8.50 3.25 -7.76
CA ASP A 56 9.53 3.25 -8.80
C ASP A 56 9.34 4.46 -9.72
N ASP A 57 9.40 5.63 -9.12
CA ASP A 57 9.20 6.93 -9.75
C ASP A 57 9.93 8.02 -8.95
N MET A 58 9.74 9.29 -9.34
CA MET A 58 10.38 10.42 -8.66
C MET A 58 9.94 10.55 -7.19
N SER A 59 8.67 10.29 -6.90
CA SER A 59 8.18 10.31 -5.52
C SER A 59 8.87 9.23 -4.69
N GLY A 60 9.12 8.08 -5.27
CA GLY A 60 9.86 6.99 -4.63
C GLY A 60 11.30 7.38 -4.35
N ASN A 61 11.96 8.09 -5.28
CA ASN A 61 13.32 8.60 -5.07
C ASN A 61 13.35 9.54 -3.86
N THR A 62 12.38 10.43 -3.76
CA THR A 62 12.27 11.37 -2.64
C THR A 62 12.04 10.64 -1.33
N LEU A 63 11.13 9.66 -1.32
CA LEU A 63 10.83 8.87 -0.13
C LEU A 63 12.07 8.12 0.37
N ARG A 64 12.79 7.45 -0.52
CA ARG A 64 14.02 6.74 -0.16
C ARG A 64 15.08 7.68 0.39
N ASP A 65 15.17 8.88 -0.18
CA ASP A 65 16.09 9.90 0.29
C ASP A 65 15.77 10.34 1.71
N TRP A 66 14.48 10.60 1.99
CA TRP A 66 14.03 10.95 3.34
C TRP A 66 14.25 9.81 4.35
N LEU A 67 14.08 8.57 3.92
CA LEU A 67 14.32 7.40 4.78
C LEU A 67 15.81 7.09 4.95
N GLY A 68 16.67 7.66 4.10
CA GLY A 68 18.10 7.41 4.13
C GLY A 68 18.48 6.00 3.68
N VAL A 69 17.74 5.41 2.75
CA VAL A 69 17.97 4.06 2.28
C VAL A 69 18.20 4.01 0.78
N ALA A 70 18.97 3.04 0.34
CA ALA A 70 19.18 2.77 -1.08
C ALA A 70 17.98 1.98 -1.64
N LYS A 71 17.90 1.89 -2.96
CA LYS A 71 16.79 1.22 -3.64
C LYS A 71 16.69 -0.26 -3.30
N ASP A 72 17.81 -0.96 -3.21
CA ASP A 72 17.86 -2.38 -2.84
C ASP A 72 17.42 -2.62 -1.40
N GLU A 73 17.80 -1.74 -0.47
CA GLU A 73 17.34 -1.78 0.90
C GLU A 73 15.83 -1.55 1.02
N PHE A 74 15.32 -0.60 0.23
CA PHE A 74 13.91 -0.23 0.21
C PHE A 74 13.02 -1.39 -0.26
N TYR A 75 13.47 -2.14 -1.27
CA TYR A 75 12.72 -3.27 -1.81
C TYR A 75 13.06 -4.62 -1.17
N ASP A 76 13.90 -4.62 -0.14
CA ASP A 76 14.14 -5.81 0.67
C ASP A 76 12.93 -6.02 1.61
N LEU A 77 12.18 -7.09 1.38
CA LEU A 77 10.95 -7.38 2.12
C LEU A 77 11.18 -7.67 3.60
N ASP A 78 12.38 -8.06 3.98
CA ASP A 78 12.71 -8.24 5.40
C ASP A 78 12.79 -6.90 6.13
N ASN A 79 13.02 -5.82 5.40
CA ASN A 79 13.06 -4.48 5.96
C ASN A 79 11.73 -3.75 5.80
N PHE A 80 11.25 -3.60 4.56
CA PHE A 80 10.10 -2.76 4.25
C PHE A 80 8.98 -3.56 3.58
N ALA A 81 7.77 -3.38 4.09
CA ALA A 81 6.55 -3.76 3.38
C ALA A 81 5.90 -2.51 2.82
N ILE A 82 5.32 -2.63 1.65
CA ILE A 82 4.56 -1.56 1.00
C ILE A 82 3.10 -2.00 0.97
N LEU A 83 2.26 -1.30 1.72
CA LEU A 83 0.86 -1.67 1.93
C LEU A 83 -0.04 -0.45 1.69
N PRO A 84 -0.35 -0.12 0.42
CA PRO A 84 -1.22 1.02 0.12
C PRO A 84 -2.65 0.81 0.64
N MET A 85 -3.39 1.88 0.81
CA MET A 85 -4.80 1.84 1.20
C MET A 85 -5.68 1.19 0.13
N ASP A 86 -5.28 1.26 -1.13
CA ASP A 86 -5.85 0.50 -2.24
C ASP A 86 -4.67 -0.03 -3.06
N PHE A 87 -4.76 -1.26 -3.54
CA PHE A 87 -3.65 -1.89 -4.27
C PHE A 87 -3.71 -1.62 -5.78
N TYR A 88 -4.71 -0.92 -6.25
CA TYR A 88 -4.90 -0.62 -7.66
C TYR A 88 -5.01 0.88 -7.90
N TYR A 89 -4.50 1.33 -9.04
CA TYR A 89 -4.63 2.71 -9.45
C TYR A 89 -6.11 3.05 -9.67
N PRO A 90 -6.66 4.02 -8.91
CA PRO A 90 -8.11 4.29 -8.95
C PRO A 90 -8.55 5.11 -10.16
N SER A 91 -7.61 5.58 -10.98
CA SER A 91 -7.86 6.44 -12.12
C SER A 91 -7.74 7.94 -11.79
N LYS A 92 -7.69 8.76 -12.82
CA LYS A 92 -7.53 10.20 -12.67
C LYS A 92 -8.90 10.87 -12.54
N GLY A 93 -9.02 11.75 -11.54
CA GLY A 93 -10.19 12.59 -11.37
C GLY A 93 -9.98 14.01 -11.94
N ILE A 94 -10.88 14.91 -11.59
CA ILE A 94 -10.81 16.32 -12.05
C ILE A 94 -9.60 17.04 -11.44
N TYR A 95 -9.31 16.76 -10.17
CA TYR A 95 -8.26 17.44 -9.40
C TYR A 95 -7.06 16.54 -9.08
N GLY A 96 -6.78 15.56 -9.92
CA GLY A 96 -5.72 14.59 -9.71
C GLY A 96 -6.28 13.19 -9.60
N ASP A 97 -5.49 12.26 -9.07
CA ASP A 97 -5.93 10.88 -8.92
C ASP A 97 -7.14 10.78 -7.98
N LEU A 98 -8.05 9.87 -8.30
CA LEU A 98 -9.16 9.56 -7.41
C LEU A 98 -8.63 8.99 -6.09
N PRO A 99 -9.41 9.14 -4.99
CA PRO A 99 -8.99 8.57 -3.71
C PRO A 99 -8.99 7.04 -3.74
N PRO A 100 -8.25 6.40 -2.82
CA PRO A 100 -8.36 4.96 -2.67
C PRO A 100 -9.78 4.57 -2.29
N ARG A 101 -10.20 3.37 -2.70
CA ARG A 101 -11.54 2.87 -2.39
C ARG A 101 -11.68 2.66 -0.88
N LYS A 102 -12.79 3.12 -0.31
CA LYS A 102 -13.01 3.10 1.14
C LYS A 102 -13.09 1.69 1.73
N ASP A 103 -13.56 0.72 0.95
CA ASP A 103 -13.79 -0.63 1.43
C ASP A 103 -12.57 -1.55 1.24
N PHE A 104 -11.54 -1.09 0.55
CA PHE A 104 -10.39 -1.94 0.22
C PHE A 104 -9.54 -2.27 1.45
N ALA A 105 -9.03 -1.25 2.14
CA ALA A 105 -8.19 -1.47 3.32
C ALA A 105 -8.91 -2.20 4.45
N PRO A 106 -10.17 -1.86 4.80
CA PRO A 106 -10.87 -2.60 5.85
C PRO A 106 -11.05 -4.09 5.56
N LEU A 107 -11.17 -4.47 4.29
CA LEU A 107 -11.29 -5.88 3.91
C LEU A 107 -9.94 -6.62 3.94
N TRP A 108 -8.89 -6.01 3.40
CA TRP A 108 -7.63 -6.72 3.13
C TRP A 108 -6.51 -6.46 4.13
N HIS A 109 -6.37 -5.24 4.64
CA HIS A 109 -5.29 -4.90 5.57
C HIS A 109 -5.27 -5.77 6.83
N PRO A 110 -6.40 -5.98 7.53
CA PRO A 110 -6.38 -6.80 8.74
C PRO A 110 -5.91 -8.24 8.49
N GLN A 111 -6.30 -8.83 7.37
CA GLN A 111 -5.91 -10.19 7.02
C GLN A 111 -4.41 -10.30 6.78
N ILE A 112 -3.82 -9.29 6.13
CA ILE A 112 -2.40 -9.25 5.80
C ILE A 112 -1.57 -8.93 7.04
N ILE A 113 -1.93 -7.88 7.76
CA ILE A 113 -1.17 -7.42 8.95
C ILE A 113 -1.12 -8.51 10.02
N LYS A 114 -2.19 -9.27 10.17
CA LYS A 114 -2.24 -10.38 11.13
C LYS A 114 -1.12 -11.40 10.90
N LEU A 115 -0.69 -11.59 9.67
CA LEU A 115 0.38 -12.53 9.32
C LEU A 115 1.78 -11.94 9.44
N MET A 116 1.88 -10.62 9.61
CA MET A 116 3.15 -9.90 9.68
C MET A 116 3.59 -9.76 11.13
N THR A 117 4.25 -10.79 11.65
CA THR A 117 4.54 -10.91 13.09
C THR A 117 5.77 -10.13 13.56
N ASN A 118 6.56 -9.56 12.64
CA ASN A 118 7.80 -8.85 13.00
C ASN A 118 7.72 -7.34 12.85
N ILE A 119 6.52 -6.77 12.69
CA ILE A 119 6.36 -5.32 12.53
C ILE A 119 6.86 -4.58 13.76
N ARG A 120 7.71 -3.60 13.54
CA ARG A 120 8.26 -2.72 14.60
C ARG A 120 7.83 -1.27 14.41
N LEU A 121 7.51 -0.86 13.17
CA LEU A 121 7.16 0.51 12.85
C LEU A 121 6.19 0.53 11.67
N ILE A 122 5.16 1.35 11.79
CA ILE A 122 4.23 1.63 10.70
C ILE A 122 4.34 3.12 10.38
N ILE A 123 4.64 3.44 9.12
CA ILE A 123 4.73 4.81 8.64
C ILE A 123 3.50 5.10 7.78
N LEU A 124 2.71 6.08 8.19
CA LEU A 124 1.49 6.49 7.47
C LEU A 124 1.82 7.67 6.57
N ILE A 125 1.68 7.46 5.27
CA ILE A 125 2.01 8.46 4.24
C ILE A 125 0.72 9.00 3.63
N GLY A 126 0.47 10.29 3.85
CA GLY A 126 -0.69 10.97 3.32
C GLY A 126 -1.92 10.88 4.21
N SER A 127 -2.91 11.72 3.90
CA SER A 127 -4.09 11.89 4.75
C SER A 127 -4.99 10.66 4.81
N TYR A 128 -5.08 9.90 3.72
CA TYR A 128 -5.97 8.73 3.67
C TYR A 128 -5.56 7.65 4.67
N SER A 129 -4.27 7.32 4.73
CA SER A 129 -3.78 6.34 5.69
C SER A 129 -3.86 6.88 7.13
N GLN A 130 -3.52 8.14 7.32
CA GLN A 130 -3.60 8.78 8.63
C GLN A 130 -5.04 8.82 9.15
N ASN A 131 -5.99 9.18 8.31
CA ASN A 131 -7.41 9.24 8.69
C ASN A 131 -7.99 7.87 9.02
N TYR A 132 -7.50 6.82 8.40
CA TYR A 132 -7.97 5.46 8.65
C TYR A 132 -7.35 4.86 9.92
N TYR A 133 -6.05 5.04 10.12
CA TYR A 133 -5.32 4.36 11.19
C TYR A 133 -5.18 5.14 12.49
N LEU A 134 -5.24 6.48 12.45
CA LEU A 134 -5.05 7.28 13.65
C LEU A 134 -6.38 7.62 14.33
N PRO A 135 -6.43 7.61 15.68
CA PRO A 135 -7.60 8.10 16.40
C PRO A 135 -7.85 9.59 16.13
N LYS A 136 -9.10 10.02 16.24
CA LYS A 136 -9.49 11.43 16.01
C LYS A 136 -8.68 12.41 16.87
N THR A 137 -8.38 12.05 18.10
CA THR A 137 -7.61 12.88 19.02
C THR A 137 -6.19 13.14 18.55
N GLN A 138 -5.59 12.19 17.80
CA GLN A 138 -4.25 12.36 17.24
C GLN A 138 -4.27 13.14 15.94
N LYS A 139 -5.36 13.05 15.17
CA LYS A 139 -5.50 13.76 13.89
C LYS A 139 -5.46 15.28 14.06
N THR A 140 -5.99 15.81 15.15
CA THR A 140 -6.03 17.26 15.39
C THR A 140 -4.64 17.87 15.61
N ASN A 141 -3.64 17.07 15.88
CA ASN A 141 -2.27 17.51 16.14
C ASN A 141 -1.33 17.34 14.95
N LEU A 142 -1.87 17.00 13.79
CA LEU A 142 -1.07 16.68 12.59
C LEU A 142 -1.02 17.82 11.56
N THR A 143 -1.38 19.00 11.96
CA THR A 143 -1.32 20.18 11.07
C THR A 143 0.09 20.69 10.86
#